data_ac7a30de7b5346c869112df39d6a145b
#
_entry.id   ac7a30de7b5346c869112df39d6a145b
#
_cell.length_a   1.000
_cell.length_b   1.000
_cell.length_c   1.000
_cell.angle_alpha   90.00
_cell.angle_beta   90.00
_cell.angle_gamma   90.00
#
_symmetry.space_group_name_H-M   'P 1'
#
loop_
_entity.id
_entity.type
_entity.pdbx_description
1 polymer ?
#
loop_
_entity_poly.entity_id
_entity_poly.type
_entity_poly.pdbx_seq_one_letter_code
_entity_poly.pdbx_strand_id
1 'polypeptide(L)'
;MRLAQKLRKAVDPDIVASTREHMHRALHPISARKLHLQLEQDNSWQALRQKYPRGLKEVHRFGDTQFWIKRNVERAQDLSLDRGPRRHILDLGCGPGYFLYVAQQLGHSGIGLDLDQQAIFRDTLCLLNVSRIIHRIEPQQTLPLAEKKFDLITSYLTCFHRIERLADGNWRTWSADDWQFLIDDVRANQLNEGGMMLLEFHPQKNGELYSTNVRDAFRRNGARLFRSKVFLRR
;
A
#
# COMPACT_ATOMS: atom_id res chain seq x y z
N MET A 1 34.54 6.93 -15.30
CA MET A 1 33.69 6.01 -16.08
C MET A 1 33.94 6.26 -17.57
N ARG A 2 34.43 5.26 -18.32
CA ARG A 2 34.84 5.42 -19.73
C ARG A 2 33.60 5.66 -20.61
N LEU A 3 33.76 6.51 -21.66
CA LEU A 3 32.67 6.89 -22.60
C LEU A 3 31.92 5.67 -23.17
N ALA A 4 32.64 4.59 -23.49
CA ALA A 4 32.09 3.33 -23.97
C ALA A 4 31.11 2.65 -22.97
N GLN A 5 31.33 2.78 -21.66
CA GLN A 5 30.42 2.27 -20.66
C GLN A 5 29.14 3.12 -20.54
N LYS A 6 29.23 4.43 -20.75
CA LYS A 6 28.08 5.33 -20.80
C LYS A 6 27.22 5.07 -22.04
N LEU A 7 27.85 4.85 -23.18
CA LEU A 7 27.15 4.50 -24.42
C LEU A 7 26.47 3.13 -24.35
N ARG A 8 27.15 2.10 -23.79
CA ARG A 8 26.51 0.78 -23.58
C ARG A 8 25.28 0.87 -22.67
N LYS A 9 25.34 1.64 -21.59
CA LYS A 9 24.17 1.86 -20.72
C LYS A 9 23.03 2.63 -21.44
N ALA A 10 23.37 3.57 -22.33
CA ALA A 10 22.35 4.37 -23.04
C ALA A 10 21.59 3.56 -24.11
N VAL A 11 22.16 2.42 -24.56
CA VAL A 11 21.57 1.52 -25.57
C VAL A 11 21.05 0.22 -24.94
N ASP A 12 21.10 0.10 -23.61
CA ASP A 12 20.55 -1.04 -22.88
C ASP A 12 19.04 -1.07 -23.06
N PRO A 13 18.46 -2.16 -23.61
CA PRO A 13 17.04 -2.24 -23.91
C PRO A 13 16.16 -1.98 -22.69
N ASP A 14 16.58 -2.40 -21.49
CA ASP A 14 15.84 -2.22 -20.26
C ASP A 14 15.85 -0.74 -19.82
N ILE A 15 16.96 -0.06 -19.98
CA ILE A 15 17.08 1.38 -19.70
C ILE A 15 16.25 2.20 -20.68
N VAL A 16 16.28 1.84 -21.98
CA VAL A 16 15.48 2.51 -23.02
C VAL A 16 13.99 2.30 -22.75
N ALA A 17 13.57 1.06 -22.45
CA ALA A 17 12.17 0.75 -22.13
C ALA A 17 11.71 1.51 -20.85
N SER A 18 12.52 1.49 -19.79
CA SER A 18 12.23 2.21 -18.55
C SER A 18 12.13 3.73 -18.77
N THR A 19 13.03 4.30 -19.59
CA THR A 19 13.01 5.73 -19.93
C THR A 19 11.78 6.09 -20.74
N ARG A 20 11.40 5.26 -21.71
CA ARG A 20 10.19 5.45 -22.52
C ARG A 20 8.93 5.39 -21.66
N GLU A 21 8.83 4.42 -20.75
CA GLU A 21 7.71 4.32 -19.80
C GLU A 21 7.64 5.55 -18.86
N HIS A 22 8.79 6.02 -18.41
CA HIS A 22 8.88 7.23 -17.58
C HIS A 22 8.38 8.47 -18.35
N MET A 23 8.85 8.66 -19.57
CA MET A 23 8.39 9.77 -20.42
C MET A 23 6.89 9.66 -20.73
N HIS A 24 6.41 8.46 -21.07
CA HIS A 24 4.98 8.23 -21.31
C HIS A 24 4.12 8.62 -20.11
N ARG A 25 4.50 8.22 -18.90
CA ARG A 25 3.76 8.57 -17.67
C ARG A 25 3.84 10.07 -17.35
N ALA A 26 4.99 10.71 -17.59
CA ALA A 26 5.14 12.16 -17.40
C ALA A 26 4.27 12.96 -18.37
N LEU A 27 4.13 12.48 -19.62
CA LEU A 27 3.29 13.12 -20.66
C LEU A 27 1.79 12.80 -20.47
N HIS A 28 1.46 11.69 -19.79
CA HIS A 28 0.09 11.24 -19.56
C HIS A 28 -0.15 11.06 -18.05
N PRO A 29 -0.19 12.16 -17.28
CA PRO A 29 -0.36 12.06 -15.84
C PRO A 29 -1.70 11.40 -15.49
N ILE A 30 -1.66 10.55 -14.46
CA ILE A 30 -2.87 9.91 -13.95
C ILE A 30 -3.84 10.97 -13.43
N SER A 31 -5.08 10.92 -13.90
CA SER A 31 -6.13 11.82 -13.46
C SER A 31 -7.10 11.11 -12.53
N ALA A 32 -7.10 11.51 -11.26
CA ALA A 32 -8.05 11.00 -10.27
C ALA A 32 -9.51 11.20 -10.71
N ARG A 33 -9.81 12.36 -11.33
CA ARG A 33 -11.15 12.65 -11.87
C ARG A 33 -11.53 11.67 -12.97
N LYS A 34 -10.62 11.38 -13.91
CA LYS A 34 -10.87 10.44 -15.00
C LYS A 34 -11.15 9.03 -14.46
N LEU A 35 -10.32 8.55 -13.53
CA LEU A 35 -10.52 7.24 -12.91
C LEU A 35 -11.85 7.14 -12.14
N HIS A 36 -12.18 8.19 -11.39
CA HIS A 36 -13.47 8.24 -10.69
C HIS A 36 -14.64 8.17 -11.67
N LEU A 37 -14.63 8.98 -12.74
CA LEU A 37 -15.69 8.98 -13.73
C LEU A 37 -15.81 7.64 -14.46
N GLN A 38 -14.71 6.96 -14.76
CA GLN A 38 -14.73 5.61 -15.34
C GLN A 38 -15.45 4.61 -14.42
N LEU A 39 -15.18 4.64 -13.12
CA LEU A 39 -15.90 3.80 -12.15
C LEU A 39 -17.39 4.17 -12.05
N GLU A 40 -17.72 5.45 -12.01
CA GLU A 40 -19.11 5.90 -11.93
C GLU A 40 -19.95 5.54 -13.17
N GLN A 41 -19.30 5.36 -14.33
CA GLN A 41 -19.94 4.92 -15.56
C GLN A 41 -20.07 3.40 -15.69
N ASP A 42 -19.42 2.63 -14.82
CA ASP A 42 -19.47 1.17 -14.83
C ASP A 42 -20.78 0.67 -14.20
N ASN A 43 -21.54 -0.08 -14.99
CA ASN A 43 -22.82 -0.66 -14.53
C ASN A 43 -22.65 -1.58 -13.33
N SER A 44 -21.53 -2.30 -13.24
CA SER A 44 -21.23 -3.18 -12.11
C SER A 44 -20.98 -2.37 -10.85
N TRP A 45 -20.36 -1.19 -10.97
CA TRP A 45 -20.21 -0.23 -9.87
C TRP A 45 -21.55 0.31 -9.39
N GLN A 46 -22.45 0.64 -10.31
CA GLN A 46 -23.81 1.09 -9.98
C GLN A 46 -24.58 -0.01 -9.23
N ALA A 47 -24.48 -1.26 -9.69
CA ALA A 47 -25.11 -2.41 -9.04
C ALA A 47 -24.55 -2.63 -7.63
N LEU A 48 -23.22 -2.49 -7.43
CA LEU A 48 -22.58 -2.58 -6.12
C LEU A 48 -23.12 -1.52 -5.16
N ARG A 49 -23.26 -0.28 -5.60
CA ARG A 49 -23.82 0.82 -4.78
C ARG A 49 -25.28 0.59 -4.38
N GLN A 50 -26.06 -0.06 -5.24
CA GLN A 50 -27.45 -0.43 -4.93
C GLN A 50 -27.51 -1.58 -3.92
N LYS A 51 -26.59 -2.54 -4.02
CA LYS A 51 -26.49 -3.68 -3.09
C LYS A 51 -26.21 -3.25 -1.64
N TYR A 52 -25.46 -2.16 -1.45
CA TYR A 52 -25.05 -1.68 -0.12
C TYR A 52 -25.70 -0.33 0.20
N PRO A 53 -26.71 -0.30 1.10
CA PRO A 53 -27.41 0.94 1.47
C PRO A 53 -26.48 1.97 2.07
N ARG A 54 -26.70 3.25 1.76
CA ARG A 54 -25.87 4.38 2.22
C ARG A 54 -25.79 4.52 3.76
N GLY A 55 -26.71 3.91 4.50
CA GLY A 55 -26.74 3.95 5.97
C GLY A 55 -25.71 3.05 6.66
N LEU A 56 -25.07 2.14 5.95
CA LEU A 56 -24.00 1.32 6.52
C LEU A 56 -22.73 2.16 6.74
N LYS A 57 -22.13 2.05 7.93
CA LYS A 57 -20.92 2.81 8.33
C LYS A 57 -19.77 2.62 7.34
N GLU A 58 -19.58 1.40 6.86
CA GLU A 58 -18.57 1.03 5.89
C GLU A 58 -18.81 1.67 4.53
N VAL A 59 -20.07 1.72 4.07
CA VAL A 59 -20.46 2.39 2.82
C VAL A 59 -20.22 3.90 2.93
N HIS A 60 -20.61 4.51 4.04
CA HIS A 60 -20.36 5.93 4.28
C HIS A 60 -18.86 6.23 4.26
N ARG A 61 -18.04 5.36 4.85
CA ARG A 61 -16.60 5.55 4.97
C ARG A 61 -15.82 5.25 3.67
N PHE A 62 -16.19 4.19 2.94
CA PHE A 62 -15.42 3.67 1.80
C PHE A 62 -16.12 3.78 0.45
N GLY A 63 -17.40 4.19 0.43
CA GLY A 63 -18.20 4.35 -0.80
C GLY A 63 -17.98 5.68 -1.53
N ASP A 64 -17.23 6.63 -0.94
CA ASP A 64 -16.82 7.86 -1.61
C ASP A 64 -15.63 7.60 -2.52
N THR A 65 -15.91 7.15 -3.74
CA THR A 65 -14.89 6.85 -4.74
C THR A 65 -14.07 8.05 -5.14
N GLN A 66 -14.69 9.24 -5.22
CA GLN A 66 -13.98 10.46 -5.57
C GLN A 66 -12.88 10.77 -4.56
N PHE A 67 -13.21 10.70 -3.28
CA PHE A 67 -12.25 10.90 -2.19
C PHE A 67 -11.15 9.84 -2.22
N TRP A 68 -11.53 8.55 -2.28
CA TRP A 68 -10.55 7.47 -2.18
C TRP A 68 -9.64 7.36 -3.40
N ILE A 69 -10.16 7.53 -4.61
CA ILE A 69 -9.33 7.56 -5.83
C ILE A 69 -8.35 8.73 -5.78
N LYS A 70 -8.83 9.94 -5.44
CA LYS A 70 -7.96 11.11 -5.29
C LYS A 70 -6.85 10.85 -4.27
N ARG A 71 -7.21 10.35 -3.08
CA ARG A 71 -6.26 10.06 -2.00
C ARG A 71 -5.20 9.03 -2.42
N ASN A 72 -5.60 7.99 -3.14
CA ASN A 72 -4.67 6.95 -3.56
C ASN A 72 -3.83 7.37 -4.79
N VAL A 73 -4.30 8.27 -5.63
CA VAL A 73 -3.45 8.93 -6.65
C VAL A 73 -2.36 9.76 -5.97
N GLU A 74 -2.69 10.56 -4.96
CA GLU A 74 -1.71 11.32 -4.17
C GLU A 74 -0.68 10.39 -3.51
N ARG A 75 -1.11 9.27 -2.91
CA ARG A 75 -0.22 8.25 -2.33
C ARG A 75 0.71 7.62 -3.37
N ALA A 76 0.19 7.31 -4.56
CA ALA A 76 0.98 6.78 -5.65
C ALA A 76 2.04 7.78 -6.14
N GLN A 77 1.71 9.07 -6.22
CA GLN A 77 2.63 10.16 -6.55
C GLN A 77 3.69 10.38 -5.46
N ASP A 78 3.33 10.33 -4.19
CA ASP A 78 4.27 10.40 -3.05
C ASP A 78 5.34 9.30 -3.14
N LEU A 79 4.98 8.13 -3.68
CA LEU A 79 5.86 6.99 -3.91
C LEU A 79 6.53 7.00 -5.29
N SER A 80 6.30 8.05 -6.08
CA SER A 80 6.78 8.16 -7.47
C SER A 80 6.37 6.97 -8.35
N LEU A 81 5.18 6.41 -8.12
CA LEU A 81 4.63 5.32 -8.94
C LEU A 81 4.15 5.83 -10.30
N ASP A 82 3.85 7.13 -10.41
CA ASP A 82 3.55 7.81 -11.67
C ASP A 82 4.77 7.97 -12.59
N ARG A 83 5.95 7.61 -12.11
CA ARG A 83 7.24 7.67 -12.82
C ARG A 83 8.17 6.59 -12.30
N GLY A 84 9.13 6.17 -13.09
CA GLY A 84 10.08 5.10 -12.72
C GLY A 84 9.63 3.70 -13.19
N PRO A 85 10.37 2.65 -12.84
CA PRO A 85 10.12 1.30 -13.32
C PRO A 85 8.82 0.71 -12.77
N ARG A 86 8.32 -0.32 -13.42
CA ARG A 86 7.23 -1.14 -12.87
C ARG A 86 7.66 -1.76 -11.56
N ARG A 87 6.71 -1.88 -10.63
CA ARG A 87 6.93 -2.48 -9.32
C ARG A 87 5.90 -3.54 -9.04
N HIS A 88 6.32 -4.56 -8.31
CA HIS A 88 5.43 -5.52 -7.69
C HIS A 88 5.15 -5.08 -6.25
N ILE A 89 3.88 -4.91 -5.90
CA ILE A 89 3.45 -4.23 -4.66
C ILE A 89 2.67 -5.19 -3.77
N LEU A 90 3.01 -5.21 -2.48
CA LEU A 90 2.19 -5.81 -1.42
C LEU A 90 1.53 -4.69 -0.61
N ASP A 91 0.20 -4.72 -0.47
CA ASP A 91 -0.53 -3.75 0.36
C ASP A 91 -1.11 -4.45 1.59
N LEU A 92 -0.54 -4.18 2.76
CA LEU A 92 -0.94 -4.74 4.05
C LEU A 92 -2.15 -3.99 4.61
N GLY A 93 -3.27 -4.69 4.78
CA GLY A 93 -4.53 -4.07 5.16
C GLY A 93 -5.13 -3.29 3.98
N CYS A 94 -5.20 -3.91 2.81
CA CYS A 94 -5.58 -3.25 1.55
C CYS A 94 -7.01 -2.72 1.52
N GLY A 95 -7.88 -3.12 2.46
CA GLY A 95 -9.28 -2.72 2.51
C GLY A 95 -10.01 -3.02 1.20
N PRO A 96 -10.74 -2.06 0.63
CA PRO A 96 -11.45 -2.22 -0.64
C PRO A 96 -10.52 -2.15 -1.88
N GLY A 97 -9.20 -2.06 -1.73
CA GLY A 97 -8.22 -2.22 -2.80
C GLY A 97 -7.95 -0.97 -3.66
N TYR A 98 -8.43 0.20 -3.29
CA TYR A 98 -8.27 1.42 -4.11
C TYR A 98 -6.81 1.80 -4.40
N PHE A 99 -5.88 1.56 -3.47
CA PHE A 99 -4.48 1.86 -3.72
C PHE A 99 -3.89 0.95 -4.81
N LEU A 100 -4.15 -0.36 -4.71
CA LEU A 100 -3.69 -1.31 -5.71
C LEU A 100 -4.36 -1.08 -7.07
N TYR A 101 -5.64 -0.73 -7.09
CA TYR A 101 -6.32 -0.33 -8.32
C TYR A 101 -5.63 0.85 -9.01
N VAL A 102 -5.32 1.92 -8.27
CA VAL A 102 -4.59 3.08 -8.81
C VAL A 102 -3.19 2.66 -9.30
N ALA A 103 -2.49 1.82 -8.55
CA ALA A 103 -1.18 1.31 -8.95
C ALA A 103 -1.26 0.49 -10.25
N GLN A 104 -2.29 -0.34 -10.43
CA GLN A 104 -2.54 -1.08 -11.68
C GLN A 104 -2.79 -0.14 -12.87
N GLN A 105 -3.54 0.96 -12.67
CA GLN A 105 -3.77 1.96 -13.73
C GLN A 105 -2.46 2.68 -14.14
N LEU A 106 -1.45 2.65 -13.28
CA LEU A 106 -0.09 3.13 -13.54
C LEU A 106 0.85 2.03 -14.11
N GLY A 107 0.33 0.83 -14.36
CA GLY A 107 1.08 -0.28 -14.94
C GLY A 107 1.89 -1.11 -13.94
N HIS A 108 1.69 -0.93 -12.63
CA HIS A 108 2.27 -1.78 -11.59
C HIS A 108 1.43 -3.06 -11.41
N SER A 109 2.03 -4.06 -10.81
CA SER A 109 1.32 -5.25 -10.33
C SER A 109 1.31 -5.27 -8.80
N GLY A 110 0.35 -5.97 -8.21
CA GLY A 110 0.32 -6.08 -6.76
C GLY A 110 -0.75 -7.03 -6.25
N ILE A 111 -0.63 -7.31 -4.97
CA ILE A 111 -1.58 -8.14 -4.22
C ILE A 111 -1.85 -7.48 -2.86
N GLY A 112 -3.10 -7.52 -2.42
CA GLY A 112 -3.48 -7.10 -1.09
C GLY A 112 -3.39 -8.24 -0.08
N LEU A 113 -3.24 -7.89 1.19
CA LEU A 113 -3.41 -8.81 2.31
C LEU A 113 -4.35 -8.14 3.30
N ASP A 114 -5.48 -8.77 3.60
CA ASP A 114 -6.50 -8.23 4.52
C ASP A 114 -7.41 -9.33 5.04
N LEU A 115 -8.25 -8.97 6.01
CA LEU A 115 -9.32 -9.80 6.53
C LEU A 115 -10.49 -9.88 5.53
N ASP A 116 -11.34 -10.91 5.66
CA ASP A 116 -12.60 -11.03 4.91
C ASP A 116 -13.83 -10.70 5.77
N GLN A 117 -13.72 -9.68 6.61
CA GLN A 117 -14.78 -9.32 7.55
C GLN A 117 -15.89 -8.44 6.92
N GLN A 118 -15.57 -7.74 5.83
CA GLN A 118 -16.46 -6.77 5.19
C GLN A 118 -16.84 -7.23 3.78
N ALA A 119 -18.10 -7.62 3.60
CA ALA A 119 -18.60 -8.08 2.29
C ALA A 119 -18.40 -7.01 1.20
N ILE A 120 -18.61 -5.73 1.52
CA ILE A 120 -18.39 -4.63 0.59
C ILE A 120 -16.93 -4.54 0.10
N PHE A 121 -15.94 -4.88 0.95
CA PHE A 121 -14.53 -4.87 0.53
C PHE A 121 -14.26 -5.98 -0.48
N ARG A 122 -14.75 -7.20 -0.21
CA ARG A 122 -14.62 -8.33 -1.12
C ARG A 122 -15.22 -8.02 -2.50
N ASP A 123 -16.43 -7.48 -2.52
CA ASP A 123 -17.14 -7.18 -3.76
C ASP A 123 -16.45 -6.02 -4.51
N THR A 124 -15.94 -5.02 -3.80
CA THR A 124 -15.16 -3.91 -4.40
C THR A 124 -13.84 -4.42 -4.98
N LEU A 125 -13.10 -5.26 -4.26
CA LEU A 125 -11.85 -5.86 -4.76
C LEU A 125 -12.09 -6.67 -6.05
N CYS A 126 -13.18 -7.46 -6.07
CA CYS A 126 -13.56 -8.22 -7.26
C CYS A 126 -13.84 -7.29 -8.45
N LEU A 127 -14.63 -6.24 -8.25
CA LEU A 127 -14.95 -5.25 -9.28
C LEU A 127 -13.72 -4.51 -9.79
N LEU A 128 -12.82 -4.12 -8.90
CA LEU A 128 -11.57 -3.43 -9.24
C LEU A 128 -10.49 -4.38 -9.81
N ASN A 129 -10.78 -5.68 -9.91
CA ASN A 129 -9.84 -6.73 -10.32
C ASN A 129 -8.54 -6.71 -9.49
N VAL A 130 -8.68 -6.55 -8.18
CA VAL A 130 -7.57 -6.53 -7.23
C VAL A 130 -7.50 -7.86 -6.50
N SER A 131 -6.38 -8.58 -6.64
CA SER A 131 -6.14 -9.83 -5.91
C SER A 131 -5.85 -9.57 -4.43
N ARG A 132 -6.38 -10.45 -3.55
CA ARG A 132 -6.16 -10.37 -2.10
C ARG A 132 -5.90 -11.75 -1.52
N ILE A 133 -4.96 -11.82 -0.57
CA ILE A 133 -4.78 -12.95 0.35
C ILE A 133 -5.58 -12.63 1.62
N ILE A 134 -6.45 -13.55 2.01
CA ILE A 134 -7.22 -13.43 3.25
C ILE A 134 -6.33 -13.90 4.39
N HIS A 135 -5.87 -12.98 5.21
CA HIS A 135 -5.03 -13.29 6.35
C HIS A 135 -5.06 -12.17 7.39
N ARG A 136 -5.04 -12.55 8.65
CA ARG A 136 -4.82 -11.61 9.77
C ARG A 136 -3.33 -11.46 10.00
N ILE A 137 -2.85 -10.23 9.99
CA ILE A 137 -1.47 -9.92 10.36
C ILE A 137 -1.38 -9.96 11.88
N GLU A 138 -0.74 -10.99 12.41
CA GLU A 138 -0.54 -11.18 13.84
C GLU A 138 0.89 -10.84 14.26
N PRO A 139 1.11 -10.37 15.48
CA PRO A 139 2.46 -10.13 15.97
C PRO A 139 3.27 -11.43 16.05
N GLN A 140 4.54 -11.35 15.70
CA GLN A 140 5.50 -12.47 15.72
C GLN A 140 5.09 -13.69 14.87
N GLN A 141 4.32 -13.46 13.83
CA GLN A 141 4.00 -14.45 12.81
C GLN A 141 4.48 -14.00 11.45
N THR A 142 5.03 -14.93 10.67
CA THR A 142 5.45 -14.68 9.30
C THR A 142 4.25 -14.47 8.38
N LEU A 143 4.41 -13.64 7.36
CA LEU A 143 3.36 -13.43 6.38
C LEU A 143 3.21 -14.66 5.46
N PRO A 144 1.98 -15.08 5.08
CA PRO A 144 1.71 -16.28 4.29
C PRO A 144 1.97 -16.05 2.79
N LEU A 145 3.15 -15.58 2.43
CA LEU A 145 3.48 -15.11 1.09
C LEU A 145 4.45 -16.06 0.36
N ALA A 146 4.87 -17.15 1.02
CA ALA A 146 5.87 -18.08 0.53
C ALA A 146 7.14 -17.33 0.02
N GLU A 147 7.64 -17.66 -1.16
CA GLU A 147 8.84 -17.04 -1.76
C GLU A 147 8.55 -15.75 -2.55
N LYS A 148 7.33 -15.21 -2.46
CA LYS A 148 6.98 -13.98 -3.19
C LYS A 148 7.74 -12.79 -2.63
N LYS A 149 8.40 -12.06 -3.52
CA LYS A 149 9.09 -10.83 -3.17
C LYS A 149 8.50 -9.63 -3.88
N PHE A 150 8.61 -8.48 -3.24
CA PHE A 150 8.00 -7.22 -3.66
C PHE A 150 9.04 -6.10 -3.70
N ASP A 151 8.85 -5.18 -4.62
CA ASP A 151 9.66 -3.97 -4.71
C ASP A 151 9.18 -2.90 -3.73
N LEU A 152 7.90 -2.99 -3.36
CA LEU A 152 7.25 -2.05 -2.47
C LEU A 152 6.25 -2.80 -1.59
N ILE A 153 6.34 -2.58 -0.28
CA ILE A 153 5.32 -2.99 0.68
C ILE A 153 4.70 -1.74 1.27
N THR A 154 3.38 -1.65 1.21
CA THR A 154 2.63 -0.51 1.76
C THR A 154 1.68 -0.97 2.85
N SER A 155 1.35 -0.04 3.75
CA SER A 155 0.24 -0.19 4.68
C SER A 155 -0.33 1.20 4.98
N TYR A 156 -1.61 1.40 4.72
CA TYR A 156 -2.26 2.67 4.90
C TYR A 156 -3.36 2.60 5.96
N LEU A 157 -3.09 3.18 7.12
CA LEU A 157 -4.05 3.29 8.22
C LEU A 157 -4.55 1.95 8.74
N THR A 158 -3.74 0.90 8.59
CA THR A 158 -4.02 -0.42 9.12
C THR A 158 -3.83 -0.41 10.64
N CYS A 159 -4.76 -1.03 11.35
CA CYS A 159 -4.70 -1.13 12.79
C CYS A 159 -3.86 -2.34 13.21
N PHE A 160 -2.58 -2.12 13.51
CA PHE A 160 -1.70 -3.15 14.07
C PHE A 160 -1.90 -3.20 15.59
N HIS A 161 -2.74 -4.13 16.04
CA HIS A 161 -3.01 -4.35 17.46
C HIS A 161 -3.15 -5.84 17.75
N ARG A 162 -2.90 -6.21 18.99
CA ARG A 162 -3.16 -7.56 19.51
C ARG A 162 -4.68 -7.73 19.74
N ILE A 163 -5.15 -8.97 19.73
CA ILE A 163 -6.57 -9.27 20.00
C ILE A 163 -6.96 -8.91 21.45
N GLU A 164 -5.97 -8.73 22.32
CA GLU A 164 -6.18 -8.38 23.72
C GLU A 164 -6.66 -6.94 23.89
N ARG A 165 -7.63 -6.74 24.78
CA ARG A 165 -8.05 -5.42 25.24
C ARG A 165 -7.33 -5.05 26.54
N LEU A 166 -6.98 -3.79 26.67
CA LEU A 166 -6.51 -3.20 27.90
C LEU A 166 -7.70 -2.95 28.86
N ALA A 167 -7.39 -2.70 30.14
CA ALA A 167 -8.40 -2.42 31.17
C ALA A 167 -9.29 -1.19 30.85
N ASP A 168 -8.77 -0.24 30.08
CA ASP A 168 -9.49 0.95 29.59
C ASP A 168 -10.36 0.68 28.34
N GLY A 169 -10.45 -0.59 27.89
CA GLY A 169 -11.21 -1.01 26.73
C GLY A 169 -10.53 -0.80 25.37
N ASN A 170 -9.36 -0.17 25.34
CA ASN A 170 -8.56 -0.01 24.13
C ASN A 170 -7.88 -1.32 23.72
N TRP A 171 -7.60 -1.46 22.41
CA TRP A 171 -6.80 -2.57 21.93
C TRP A 171 -5.33 -2.37 22.29
N ARG A 172 -4.66 -3.45 22.71
CA ARG A 172 -3.21 -3.43 22.92
C ARG A 172 -2.51 -3.29 21.58
N THR A 173 -1.80 -2.19 21.38
CA THR A 173 -0.96 -1.97 20.18
C THR A 173 0.26 -2.88 20.18
N TRP A 174 0.85 -3.09 19.02
CA TRP A 174 2.08 -3.86 18.88
C TRP A 174 3.24 -3.23 19.66
N SER A 175 4.03 -4.07 20.30
CA SER A 175 5.25 -3.68 21.00
C SER A 175 6.40 -3.41 20.03
N ALA A 176 7.52 -2.90 20.55
CA ALA A 176 8.74 -2.72 19.77
C ALA A 176 9.27 -4.06 19.19
N ASP A 177 9.15 -5.15 19.96
CA ASP A 177 9.59 -6.48 19.54
C ASP A 177 8.69 -7.08 18.44
N ASP A 178 7.38 -6.81 18.50
CA ASP A 178 6.45 -7.22 17.45
C ASP A 178 6.80 -6.52 16.11
N TRP A 179 7.13 -5.25 16.16
CA TRP A 179 7.58 -4.49 14.99
C TRP A 179 8.94 -4.95 14.50
N GLN A 180 9.88 -5.25 15.41
CA GLN A 180 11.18 -5.78 15.04
C GLN A 180 11.03 -7.10 14.26
N PHE A 181 10.19 -8.02 14.76
CA PHE A 181 9.92 -9.28 14.09
C PHE A 181 9.37 -9.06 12.66
N LEU A 182 8.34 -8.20 12.50
CA LEU A 182 7.77 -7.93 11.17
C LEU A 182 8.81 -7.32 10.22
N ILE A 183 9.66 -6.39 10.70
CA ILE A 183 10.70 -5.77 9.89
C ILE A 183 11.71 -6.81 9.42
N ASP A 184 12.14 -7.69 10.31
CA ASP A 184 13.13 -8.73 10.00
C ASP A 184 12.55 -9.76 9.03
N ASP A 185 11.31 -10.23 9.26
CA ASP A 185 10.61 -11.14 8.36
C ASP A 185 10.42 -10.54 6.96
N VAL A 186 9.93 -9.31 6.88
CA VAL A 186 9.68 -8.61 5.61
C VAL A 186 11.00 -8.41 4.84
N ARG A 187 12.07 -8.02 5.53
CA ARG A 187 13.38 -7.83 4.88
C ARG A 187 13.99 -9.15 4.38
N ALA A 188 13.91 -10.19 5.18
CA ALA A 188 14.49 -11.47 4.82
C ALA A 188 13.71 -12.13 3.67
N ASN A 189 12.38 -12.13 3.76
CA ASN A 189 11.52 -13.00 2.99
C ASN A 189 10.71 -12.30 1.90
N GLN A 190 10.29 -11.04 2.09
CA GLN A 190 9.30 -10.39 1.23
C GLN A 190 9.81 -9.20 0.42
N LEU A 191 10.86 -8.49 0.85
CA LEU A 191 11.42 -7.37 0.06
C LEU A 191 12.50 -7.82 -0.89
N ASN A 192 12.44 -7.33 -2.13
CA ASN A 192 13.55 -7.38 -3.07
C ASN A 192 14.73 -6.54 -2.56
N GLU A 193 15.93 -6.80 -3.05
CA GLU A 193 17.08 -5.93 -2.81
C GLU A 193 16.78 -4.52 -3.33
N GLY A 194 17.04 -3.51 -2.51
CA GLY A 194 16.66 -2.13 -2.80
C GLY A 194 15.16 -1.83 -2.70
N GLY A 195 14.34 -2.81 -2.29
CA GLY A 195 12.92 -2.64 -2.04
C GLY A 195 12.63 -1.73 -0.85
N MET A 196 11.41 -1.23 -0.77
CA MET A 196 10.99 -0.27 0.24
C MET A 196 9.69 -0.71 0.92
N MET A 197 9.58 -0.45 2.23
CA MET A 197 8.34 -0.54 2.98
C MET A 197 7.90 0.86 3.44
N LEU A 198 6.63 1.20 3.21
CA LEU A 198 5.97 2.40 3.71
C LEU A 198 4.78 2.01 4.59
N LEU A 199 4.83 2.44 5.83
CA LEU A 199 3.70 2.33 6.75
C LEU A 199 3.16 3.73 7.05
N GLU A 200 1.86 3.96 6.86
CA GLU A 200 1.16 5.17 7.29
C GLU A 200 0.17 4.80 8.39
N PHE A 201 0.34 5.40 9.56
CA PHE A 201 -0.47 5.11 10.74
C PHE A 201 -1.52 6.19 10.99
N HIS A 202 -2.53 5.85 11.79
CA HIS A 202 -3.40 6.87 12.37
C HIS A 202 -2.58 7.74 13.33
N PRO A 203 -2.59 9.07 13.17
CA PRO A 203 -1.90 9.93 14.12
C PRO A 203 -2.55 9.81 15.50
N GLN A 204 -1.74 9.73 16.54
CA GLN A 204 -2.23 9.84 17.91
C GLN A 204 -2.71 11.27 18.21
N LYS A 205 -3.43 11.48 19.33
CA LYS A 205 -3.96 12.80 19.71
C LYS A 205 -2.88 13.87 19.83
N ASN A 206 -1.65 13.49 20.16
CA ASN A 206 -0.48 14.38 20.21
C ASN A 206 0.23 14.55 18.86
N GLY A 207 -0.32 13.99 17.77
CA GLY A 207 0.30 14.01 16.43
C GLY A 207 1.50 13.09 16.26
N GLU A 208 1.88 12.34 17.28
CA GLU A 208 3.02 11.44 17.26
C GLU A 208 2.66 10.04 16.72
N LEU A 209 3.70 9.33 16.31
CA LEU A 209 3.64 7.95 15.90
C LEU A 209 3.90 7.07 17.12
N TYR A 210 2.96 6.30 17.61
CA TYR A 210 3.13 5.34 18.70
C TYR A 210 4.01 5.78 19.89
N SER A 211 4.34 4.85 20.80
CA SER A 211 5.24 5.08 21.91
C SER A 211 6.69 5.34 21.46
N THR A 212 7.48 5.97 22.31
CA THR A 212 8.90 6.23 22.06
C THR A 212 9.67 4.95 21.72
N ASN A 213 9.41 3.85 22.44
CA ASN A 213 10.07 2.56 22.20
C ASN A 213 9.83 2.01 20.79
N VAL A 214 8.62 2.14 20.27
CA VAL A 214 8.28 1.72 18.90
C VAL A 214 8.97 2.62 17.89
N ARG A 215 9.00 3.94 18.10
CA ARG A 215 9.72 4.87 17.22
C ARG A 215 11.22 4.56 17.18
N ASP A 216 11.80 4.24 18.33
CA ASP A 216 13.21 3.92 18.41
C ASP A 216 13.53 2.55 17.76
N ALA A 217 12.62 1.58 17.84
CA ALA A 217 12.74 0.34 17.08
C ALA A 217 12.80 0.60 15.57
N PHE A 218 11.92 1.43 15.03
CA PHE A 218 11.98 1.82 13.61
C PHE A 218 13.30 2.54 13.27
N ARG A 219 13.76 3.48 14.10
CA ARG A 219 15.03 4.21 13.86
C ARG A 219 16.24 3.29 13.89
N ARG A 220 16.32 2.35 14.86
CA ARG A 220 17.41 1.35 14.93
C ARG A 220 17.47 0.50 13.65
N ASN A 221 16.35 0.30 13.00
CA ASN A 221 16.25 -0.39 11.73
C ASN A 221 16.55 0.51 10.51
N GLY A 222 17.04 1.73 10.72
CA GLY A 222 17.35 2.67 9.63
C GLY A 222 16.11 3.30 8.98
N ALA A 223 14.94 3.21 9.63
CA ALA A 223 13.74 3.83 9.10
C ALA A 223 13.78 5.36 9.22
N ARG A 224 13.31 6.04 8.17
CA ARG A 224 13.01 7.47 8.20
C ARG A 224 11.57 7.66 8.66
N LEU A 225 11.40 8.45 9.71
CA LEU A 225 10.08 8.80 10.26
C LEU A 225 9.69 10.21 9.78
N PHE A 226 8.49 10.34 9.27
CA PHE A 226 7.94 11.66 8.92
C PHE A 226 6.44 11.71 9.28
N ARG A 227 6.09 12.50 10.28
CA ARG A 227 4.73 12.54 10.86
C ARG A 227 4.25 11.13 11.23
N SER A 228 3.15 10.67 10.65
CA SER A 228 2.58 9.33 10.82
C SER A 228 3.12 8.27 9.85
N LYS A 229 4.17 8.59 9.08
CA LYS A 229 4.73 7.69 8.06
C LYS A 229 6.10 7.17 8.49
N VAL A 230 6.33 5.88 8.21
CA VAL A 230 7.60 5.18 8.39
C VAL A 230 8.07 4.69 7.03
N PHE A 231 9.26 5.09 6.63
CA PHE A 231 9.91 4.66 5.39
C PHE A 231 11.10 3.78 5.76
N LEU A 232 11.14 2.58 5.25
CA LEU A 232 12.20 1.62 5.52
C LEU A 232 12.67 1.01 4.21
N ARG A 233 13.99 0.87 4.02
CA ARG A 233 14.59 0.21 2.86
C ARG A 233 15.27 -1.08 3.30
N ARG A 234 15.30 -2.03 2.37
CA ARG A 234 16.14 -3.20 2.50
C ARG A 234 17.58 -2.86 2.16
#